data_60d79ae43215b3b6ff00c5586f078825
#
_entry.id   60d79ae43215b3b6ff00c5586f078825
#
_cell.length_a   1.000
_cell.length_b   1.000
_cell.length_c   1.000
_cell.angle_alpha   90.00
_cell.angle_beta   90.00
_cell.angle_gamma   90.00
#
_symmetry.space_group_name_H-M   'P 1'
#
loop_
_entity.id
_entity.type
_entity.pdbx_description
1 polymer ?
#
loop_
_entity_poly.entity_id
_entity_poly.type
_entity_poly.pdbx_seq_one_letter_code
_entity_poly.pdbx_strand_id
1 'polypeptide(L)'
;MHAVSSSIRSAVLGASGVVGQRFCELLSGHPFFSPPDLYSSEKSGGRKLRDVLTIPEPRISDELLECRIETIDLPSIKREKYDIIFSALPTKVAGDMELELAEAGGRVFTNASPNRMRSDVPLVVPEVNHEHLSMVIGGGGFIVANGNCSAIGLAMGLKPLQPFGIRSVEVTTLQALSGAGYPGVPSLDALSNVIPYIDAEEEKLTEEIPKMFGSIDGRTIRNASMDVNATCTRVPVRDGHTESVTVILESSVDEDAVAAAFTNFRSLPQEFSLPTAPEVPVILRRENNRPQPLLDVNAGEPSRARGMAATVGRLRVKGNAVRFVILTHNTIRGAAGGSVLNAEIVHKLGGV
;
A
#
# COMPACT_ATOMS: atom_id res chain seq x y z
N MET A 1 -3.57 -36.71 3.87
CA MET A 1 -2.41 -36.19 4.60
C MET A 1 -2.15 -34.79 4.07
N HIS A 2 -2.63 -33.76 4.76
CA HIS A 2 -2.24 -32.38 4.45
C HIS A 2 -0.82 -32.23 4.96
N ALA A 3 0.15 -31.99 4.07
CA ALA A 3 1.46 -31.50 4.47
C ALA A 3 1.21 -30.24 5.31
N VAL A 4 1.70 -30.23 6.54
CA VAL A 4 1.80 -29.03 7.34
C VAL A 4 2.80 -28.16 6.59
N SER A 5 2.29 -27.21 5.78
CA SER A 5 3.11 -26.16 5.20
C SER A 5 3.77 -25.46 6.39
N SER A 6 5.10 -25.46 6.44
CA SER A 6 5.83 -24.68 7.45
C SER A 6 5.34 -23.23 7.33
N SER A 7 4.75 -22.72 8.39
CA SER A 7 4.25 -21.35 8.44
C SER A 7 5.44 -20.38 8.28
N ILE A 8 5.33 -19.40 7.40
CA ILE A 8 6.37 -18.41 7.11
C ILE A 8 6.58 -17.54 8.35
N ARG A 9 7.81 -17.51 8.88
CA ARG A 9 8.17 -16.65 10.00
C ARG A 9 8.32 -15.20 9.57
N SER A 10 7.65 -14.31 10.27
CA SER A 10 7.72 -12.89 9.97
C SER A 10 8.01 -12.00 11.17
N ALA A 11 8.56 -10.83 10.92
CA ALA A 11 8.74 -9.76 11.90
C ALA A 11 8.06 -8.48 11.41
N VAL A 12 7.58 -7.66 12.36
CA VAL A 12 7.05 -6.31 12.10
C VAL A 12 7.93 -5.29 12.79
N LEU A 13 8.64 -4.49 12.01
CA LEU A 13 9.44 -3.37 12.51
C LEU A 13 8.59 -2.11 12.57
N GLY A 14 8.52 -1.46 13.72
CA GLY A 14 7.66 -0.30 13.97
C GLY A 14 6.24 -0.70 14.38
N ALA A 15 6.06 -1.84 15.06
CA ALA A 15 4.78 -2.43 15.45
C ALA A 15 3.86 -1.49 16.25
N SER A 16 4.39 -0.53 17.00
CA SER A 16 3.60 0.44 17.79
C SER A 16 3.04 1.60 16.97
N GLY A 17 3.51 1.81 15.73
CA GLY A 17 2.98 2.83 14.82
C GLY A 17 1.68 2.42 14.14
N VAL A 18 0.93 3.36 13.58
CA VAL A 18 -0.37 3.10 12.90
C VAL A 18 -0.24 2.01 11.83
N VAL A 19 0.76 2.08 10.96
CA VAL A 19 0.98 1.08 9.90
C VAL A 19 1.45 -0.25 10.49
N GLY A 20 2.30 -0.23 11.53
CA GLY A 20 2.72 -1.43 12.24
C GLY A 20 1.55 -2.18 12.89
N GLN A 21 0.61 -1.46 13.50
CA GLN A 21 -0.62 -2.03 14.06
C GLN A 21 -1.54 -2.61 12.96
N ARG A 22 -1.57 -2.00 11.75
CA ARG A 22 -2.28 -2.56 10.59
C ARG A 22 -1.61 -3.84 10.07
N PHE A 23 -0.28 -3.94 10.12
CA PHE A 23 0.40 -5.22 9.88
C PHE A 23 -0.04 -6.28 10.88
N CYS A 24 -0.05 -5.97 12.19
CA CYS A 24 -0.52 -6.90 13.21
C CYS A 24 -1.96 -7.36 12.96
N GLU A 25 -2.85 -6.46 12.54
CA GLU A 25 -4.23 -6.79 12.20
C GLU A 25 -4.32 -7.75 10.99
N LEU A 26 -3.59 -7.49 9.91
CA LEU A 26 -3.60 -8.29 8.70
C LEU A 26 -2.92 -9.65 8.85
N LEU A 27 -1.88 -9.72 9.66
CA LEU A 27 -1.13 -10.96 9.94
C LEU A 27 -1.81 -11.82 11.02
N SER A 28 -2.75 -11.27 11.77
CA SER A 28 -3.52 -12.02 12.77
C SER A 28 -4.32 -13.14 12.10
N GLY A 29 -3.99 -14.40 12.42
CA GLY A 29 -4.60 -15.57 11.82
C GLY A 29 -4.43 -15.67 10.30
N HIS A 30 -3.30 -15.17 9.76
CA HIS A 30 -3.03 -15.23 8.33
C HIS A 30 -2.73 -16.67 7.89
N PRO A 31 -3.26 -17.14 6.73
CA PRO A 31 -3.10 -18.55 6.33
C PRO A 31 -1.66 -18.92 5.91
N PHE A 32 -0.82 -17.95 5.51
CA PHE A 32 0.56 -18.22 5.09
C PHE A 32 1.58 -17.85 6.15
N PHE A 33 1.35 -16.79 6.93
CA PHE A 33 2.29 -16.24 7.88
C PHE A 33 1.96 -16.65 9.31
N SER A 34 2.98 -17.05 10.10
CA SER A 34 2.83 -17.18 11.53
C SER A 34 2.58 -15.82 12.20
N PRO A 35 2.06 -15.77 13.43
CA PRO A 35 2.03 -14.53 14.20
C PRO A 35 3.41 -13.89 14.20
N PRO A 36 3.53 -12.59 13.86
CA PRO A 36 4.83 -11.94 13.73
C PRO A 36 5.48 -11.65 15.08
N ASP A 37 6.81 -11.67 15.10
CA ASP A 37 7.56 -11.04 16.18
C ASP A 37 7.51 -9.51 16.03
N LEU A 38 7.32 -8.80 17.15
CA LEU A 38 7.01 -7.37 17.14
C LEU A 38 8.19 -6.54 17.65
N TYR A 39 8.63 -5.59 16.83
CA TYR A 39 9.75 -4.70 17.15
C TYR A 39 9.33 -3.23 17.07
N SER A 40 9.83 -2.41 18.00
CA SER A 40 9.64 -0.96 17.97
C SER A 40 10.76 -0.22 18.69
N SER A 41 10.63 1.12 18.79
CA SER A 41 11.58 1.94 19.52
C SER A 41 11.56 1.63 21.02
N GLU A 42 12.59 2.06 21.76
CA GLU A 42 12.71 1.94 23.23
C GLU A 42 11.46 2.44 23.98
N LYS A 43 10.75 3.46 23.45
CA LYS A 43 9.53 3.99 24.07
C LYS A 43 8.41 2.95 24.19
N SER A 44 8.38 1.98 23.30
CA SER A 44 7.35 0.92 23.25
C SER A 44 7.92 -0.45 23.63
N GLY A 45 9.23 -0.60 23.71
CA GLY A 45 9.90 -1.84 24.12
C GLY A 45 9.43 -2.33 25.49
N GLY A 46 9.20 -3.63 25.61
CA GLY A 46 8.69 -4.30 26.82
C GLY A 46 7.18 -4.19 27.04
N ARG A 47 6.47 -3.30 26.35
CA ARG A 47 5.02 -3.15 26.48
C ARG A 47 4.30 -4.22 25.65
N LYS A 48 3.09 -4.59 26.05
CA LYS A 48 2.23 -5.45 25.24
C LYS A 48 1.63 -4.65 24.06
N LEU A 49 1.31 -5.33 22.95
CA LEU A 49 0.70 -4.68 21.79
C LEU A 49 -0.59 -3.96 22.18
N ARG A 50 -1.45 -4.57 23.03
CA ARG A 50 -2.69 -3.95 23.50
C ARG A 50 -2.52 -2.60 24.19
N ASP A 51 -1.38 -2.37 24.84
CA ASP A 51 -1.10 -1.15 25.62
C ASP A 51 -0.67 0.04 24.73
N VAL A 52 -0.41 -0.19 23.44
CA VAL A 52 0.06 0.81 22.49
C VAL A 52 -0.90 1.06 21.34
N LEU A 53 -2.06 0.40 21.34
CA LEU A 53 -3.02 0.53 20.25
C LEU A 53 -3.56 1.96 20.12
N THR A 54 -3.57 2.45 18.87
CA THR A 54 -4.11 3.76 18.48
C THR A 54 -5.07 3.68 17.31
N ILE A 55 -5.07 2.56 16.56
CA ILE A 55 -6.05 2.33 15.50
C ILE A 55 -7.42 1.97 16.09
N PRO A 56 -8.53 2.45 15.48
CA PRO A 56 -9.86 2.13 15.97
C PRO A 56 -10.25 0.68 15.64
N GLU A 57 -10.96 0.04 16.56
CA GLU A 57 -11.60 -1.29 16.38
C GLU A 57 -10.68 -2.32 15.70
N PRO A 58 -9.46 -2.56 16.25
CA PRO A 58 -8.51 -3.47 15.63
C PRO A 58 -9.01 -4.92 15.67
N ARG A 59 -8.89 -5.64 14.55
CA ARG A 59 -9.20 -7.07 14.45
C ARG A 59 -7.92 -7.89 14.63
N ILE A 60 -7.39 -7.88 15.85
CA ILE A 60 -6.17 -8.57 16.25
C ILE A 60 -6.54 -9.66 17.25
N SER A 61 -5.97 -10.87 17.12
CA SER A 61 -6.19 -11.97 18.03
C SER A 61 -5.71 -11.64 19.44
N ASP A 62 -6.36 -12.22 20.47
CA ASP A 62 -5.94 -12.01 21.85
C ASP A 62 -4.50 -12.47 22.09
N GLU A 63 -4.07 -13.55 21.44
CA GLU A 63 -2.70 -14.04 21.48
C GLU A 63 -1.70 -12.95 21.06
N LEU A 64 -1.92 -12.32 19.91
CA LEU A 64 -1.03 -11.28 19.41
C LEU A 64 -1.13 -9.99 20.25
N LEU A 65 -2.31 -9.67 20.77
CA LEU A 65 -2.51 -8.54 21.69
C LEU A 65 -1.69 -8.67 22.98
N GLU A 66 -1.45 -9.90 23.46
CA GLU A 66 -0.64 -10.19 24.65
C GLU A 66 0.87 -10.22 24.34
N CYS A 67 1.27 -10.28 23.08
CA CYS A 67 2.68 -10.29 22.70
C CYS A 67 3.38 -9.01 23.16
N ARG A 68 4.61 -9.17 23.67
CA ARG A 68 5.48 -8.05 24.03
C ARG A 68 6.20 -7.54 22.79
N ILE A 69 6.27 -6.23 22.69
CA ILE A 69 7.05 -5.55 21.67
C ILE A 69 8.52 -5.53 22.14
N GLU A 70 9.42 -6.02 21.32
CA GLU A 70 10.85 -5.93 21.57
C GLU A 70 11.42 -4.59 21.11
N THR A 71 12.49 -4.14 21.75
CA THR A 71 13.25 -3.00 21.25
C THR A 71 14.03 -3.42 20.00
N ILE A 72 14.04 -2.57 18.99
CA ILE A 72 14.79 -2.82 17.75
C ILE A 72 16.28 -2.95 18.08
N ASP A 73 16.82 -4.15 17.85
CA ASP A 73 18.24 -4.48 17.90
C ASP A 73 18.63 -5.19 16.60
N LEU A 74 19.27 -4.47 15.69
CA LEU A 74 19.57 -4.98 14.36
C LEU A 74 20.41 -6.27 14.38
N PRO A 75 21.47 -6.41 15.20
CA PRO A 75 22.19 -7.68 15.35
C PRO A 75 21.29 -8.86 15.75
N SER A 76 20.31 -8.64 16.62
CA SER A 76 19.37 -9.67 17.05
C SER A 76 18.44 -10.07 15.91
N ILE A 77 17.84 -9.10 15.22
CA ILE A 77 16.94 -9.33 14.08
C ILE A 77 17.65 -10.14 12.98
N LYS A 78 18.91 -9.80 12.68
CA LYS A 78 19.74 -10.55 11.69
C LYS A 78 19.98 -12.01 12.13
N ARG A 79 20.17 -12.28 13.43
CA ARG A 79 20.36 -13.65 13.96
C ARG A 79 19.11 -14.50 13.86
N GLU A 80 17.91 -13.90 14.05
CA GLU A 80 16.64 -14.61 14.05
C GLU A 80 16.28 -15.21 12.67
N LYS A 81 16.84 -14.66 11.58
CA LYS A 81 16.64 -15.13 10.19
C LYS A 81 15.17 -15.33 9.84
N TYR A 82 14.41 -14.24 9.87
CA TYR A 82 13.03 -14.23 9.41
C TYR A 82 12.94 -14.53 7.92
N ASP A 83 11.90 -15.26 7.53
CA ASP A 83 11.57 -15.46 6.12
C ASP A 83 11.15 -14.15 5.47
N ILE A 84 10.39 -13.33 6.23
CA ILE A 84 9.88 -12.02 5.78
C ILE A 84 9.98 -11.00 6.91
N ILE A 85 10.36 -9.78 6.55
CA ILE A 85 10.38 -8.61 7.44
C ILE A 85 9.47 -7.54 6.86
N PHE A 86 8.40 -7.18 7.60
CA PHE A 86 7.55 -6.04 7.27
C PHE A 86 8.07 -4.79 7.98
N SER A 87 8.39 -3.75 7.22
CA SER A 87 8.92 -2.49 7.76
C SER A 87 7.88 -1.37 7.71
N ALA A 88 7.58 -0.82 8.89
CA ALA A 88 6.82 0.40 9.13
C ALA A 88 7.67 1.42 9.92
N LEU A 89 8.96 1.44 9.65
CA LEU A 89 9.91 2.33 10.30
C LEU A 89 9.74 3.78 9.84
N PRO A 90 10.02 4.75 10.72
CA PRO A 90 10.11 6.15 10.30
C PRO A 90 11.19 6.35 9.23
N THR A 91 10.93 7.23 8.25
CA THR A 91 11.83 7.54 7.12
C THR A 91 13.29 7.74 7.54
N LYS A 92 13.53 8.44 8.66
CA LYS A 92 14.88 8.76 9.12
C LYS A 92 15.72 7.55 9.54
N VAL A 93 15.08 6.41 9.84
CA VAL A 93 15.74 5.19 10.35
C VAL A 93 15.71 4.08 9.32
N ALA A 94 14.69 4.07 8.47
CA ALA A 94 14.40 2.96 7.56
C ALA A 94 15.51 2.72 6.52
N GLY A 95 16.03 3.78 5.91
CA GLY A 95 16.89 3.68 4.74
C GLY A 95 18.07 2.72 4.91
N ASP A 96 18.96 3.04 5.84
CA ASP A 96 20.17 2.25 6.10
C ASP A 96 19.85 0.90 6.74
N MET A 97 18.92 0.88 7.70
CA MET A 97 18.55 -0.36 8.40
C MET A 97 17.98 -1.42 7.46
N GLU A 98 17.11 -1.02 6.54
CA GLU A 98 16.51 -1.94 5.57
C GLU A 98 17.55 -2.48 4.58
N LEU A 99 18.51 -1.65 4.15
CA LEU A 99 19.62 -2.08 3.30
C LEU A 99 20.49 -3.10 4.03
N GLU A 100 20.88 -2.82 5.27
CA GLU A 100 21.68 -3.76 6.06
C GLU A 100 20.97 -5.10 6.32
N LEU A 101 19.64 -5.08 6.50
CA LEU A 101 18.84 -6.30 6.64
C LEU A 101 18.82 -7.09 5.33
N ALA A 102 18.64 -6.41 4.19
CA ALA A 102 18.66 -7.06 2.88
C ALA A 102 20.04 -7.66 2.55
N GLU A 103 21.12 -6.93 2.82
CA GLU A 103 22.51 -7.42 2.65
C GLU A 103 22.80 -8.65 3.52
N ALA A 104 22.17 -8.74 4.70
CA ALA A 104 22.26 -9.91 5.58
C ALA A 104 21.37 -11.10 5.14
N GLY A 105 20.66 -10.99 4.00
CA GLY A 105 19.78 -12.03 3.47
C GLY A 105 18.31 -11.88 3.84
N GLY A 106 17.93 -10.79 4.53
CA GLY A 106 16.54 -10.51 4.90
C GLY A 106 15.68 -10.10 3.68
N ARG A 107 14.43 -10.54 3.67
CA ARG A 107 13.44 -10.17 2.65
C ARG A 107 12.51 -9.11 3.23
N VAL A 108 12.77 -7.84 2.88
CA VAL A 108 12.13 -6.67 3.49
C VAL A 108 11.02 -6.14 2.59
N PHE A 109 9.81 -6.05 3.13
CA PHE A 109 8.65 -5.39 2.52
C PHE A 109 8.40 -4.08 3.27
N THR A 110 8.75 -2.96 2.63
CA THR A 110 8.78 -1.66 3.32
C THR A 110 7.67 -0.72 2.90
N ASN A 111 7.14 0.03 3.87
CA ASN A 111 6.27 1.19 3.65
C ASN A 111 7.01 2.53 3.76
N ALA A 112 8.27 2.51 4.19
CA ALA A 112 9.08 3.71 4.28
C ALA A 112 9.52 4.22 2.90
N SER A 113 9.75 5.54 2.79
CA SER A 113 10.05 6.19 1.51
C SER A 113 11.50 6.10 1.01
N PRO A 114 12.55 5.95 1.85
CA PRO A 114 13.93 6.17 1.40
C PRO A 114 14.38 5.28 0.23
N ASN A 115 13.89 4.05 0.19
CA ASN A 115 14.32 3.08 -0.81
C ASN A 115 13.42 3.01 -2.06
N ARG A 116 12.29 3.74 -2.09
CA ARG A 116 11.29 3.67 -3.17
C ARG A 116 11.85 4.02 -4.55
N MET A 117 12.67 5.06 -4.63
CA MET A 117 13.17 5.59 -5.90
C MET A 117 14.53 5.01 -6.32
N ARG A 118 15.08 4.06 -5.56
CA ARG A 118 16.27 3.33 -5.98
C ARG A 118 15.97 2.48 -7.23
N SER A 119 16.87 2.48 -8.20
CA SER A 119 16.69 1.74 -9.46
C SER A 119 16.65 0.23 -9.30
N ASP A 120 17.33 -0.29 -8.27
CA ASP A 120 17.45 -1.70 -7.92
C ASP A 120 16.37 -2.22 -6.95
N VAL A 121 15.46 -1.35 -6.50
CA VAL A 121 14.35 -1.69 -5.61
C VAL A 121 13.02 -1.59 -6.38
N PRO A 122 12.27 -2.68 -6.52
CA PRO A 122 10.95 -2.64 -7.12
C PRO A 122 9.96 -1.90 -6.22
N LEU A 123 9.26 -0.94 -6.81
CA LEU A 123 8.16 -0.18 -6.20
C LEU A 123 6.86 -0.79 -6.69
N VAL A 124 6.16 -1.56 -5.82
CA VAL A 124 5.10 -2.45 -6.29
C VAL A 124 3.73 -2.15 -5.70
N VAL A 125 2.76 -2.05 -6.58
CA VAL A 125 1.35 -2.15 -6.30
C VAL A 125 0.85 -3.46 -6.93
N PRO A 126 0.47 -4.46 -6.14
CA PRO A 126 0.28 -5.85 -6.61
C PRO A 126 -0.55 -6.01 -7.89
N GLU A 127 -1.66 -5.31 -7.99
CA GLU A 127 -2.56 -5.39 -9.16
C GLU A 127 -2.07 -4.55 -10.34
N VAL A 128 -1.09 -3.66 -10.13
CA VAL A 128 -0.62 -2.72 -11.17
C VAL A 128 0.61 -3.24 -11.91
N ASN A 129 1.61 -3.71 -11.15
CA ASN A 129 2.92 -4.01 -11.68
C ASN A 129 3.63 -5.17 -10.94
N HIS A 130 2.90 -6.22 -10.60
CA HIS A 130 3.45 -7.41 -9.95
C HIS A 130 4.64 -8.02 -10.70
N GLU A 131 4.74 -7.82 -12.02
CA GLU A 131 5.87 -8.24 -12.85
C GLU A 131 7.21 -7.67 -12.36
N HIS A 132 7.22 -6.50 -11.70
CA HIS A 132 8.43 -5.92 -11.11
C HIS A 132 9.01 -6.79 -9.98
N LEU A 133 8.21 -7.67 -9.37
CA LEU A 133 8.69 -8.63 -8.36
C LEU A 133 9.70 -9.65 -8.93
N SER A 134 9.72 -9.85 -10.25
CA SER A 134 10.73 -10.72 -10.89
C SER A 134 12.17 -10.26 -10.65
N MET A 135 12.37 -8.97 -10.32
CA MET A 135 13.70 -8.43 -9.95
C MET A 135 14.26 -9.04 -8.66
N VAL A 136 13.41 -9.58 -7.79
CA VAL A 136 13.79 -10.09 -6.46
C VAL A 136 13.61 -11.60 -6.31
N ILE A 137 12.84 -12.25 -7.19
CA ILE A 137 12.61 -13.69 -7.15
C ILE A 137 13.88 -14.43 -7.56
N GLY A 138 14.25 -15.47 -6.78
CA GLY A 138 15.46 -16.27 -7.01
C GLY A 138 16.76 -15.63 -6.51
N GLY A 139 16.67 -14.46 -5.85
CA GLY A 139 17.79 -13.77 -5.21
C GLY A 139 17.98 -14.17 -3.73
N GLY A 140 18.97 -13.54 -3.09
CA GLY A 140 19.19 -13.60 -1.64
C GLY A 140 18.23 -12.68 -0.90
N GLY A 141 18.76 -11.81 -0.02
CA GLY A 141 17.97 -10.75 0.61
C GLY A 141 17.64 -9.63 -0.38
N PHE A 142 16.51 -8.96 -0.13
CA PHE A 142 16.00 -7.91 -1.01
C PHE A 142 15.08 -6.93 -0.27
N ILE A 143 14.80 -5.81 -0.91
CA ILE A 143 13.74 -4.86 -0.51
C ILE A 143 12.68 -4.84 -1.61
N VAL A 144 11.41 -4.93 -1.22
CA VAL A 144 10.25 -4.56 -2.03
C VAL A 144 9.60 -3.35 -1.39
N ALA A 145 9.55 -2.25 -2.12
CA ALA A 145 8.94 -1.02 -1.62
C ALA A 145 7.46 -0.95 -1.99
N ASN A 146 6.65 -0.58 -1.02
CA ASN A 146 5.27 -0.16 -1.21
C ASN A 146 5.24 1.35 -1.46
N GLY A 147 4.36 1.83 -2.34
CA GLY A 147 4.31 3.24 -2.73
C GLY A 147 3.77 4.17 -1.66
N ASN A 148 3.78 5.45 -1.96
CA ASN A 148 3.02 6.46 -1.22
C ASN A 148 1.52 6.11 -1.27
N CYS A 149 0.80 6.37 -0.17
CA CYS A 149 -0.59 5.95 -0.03
C CYS A 149 -1.54 6.56 -1.09
N SER A 150 -1.32 7.80 -1.50
CA SER A 150 -2.06 8.41 -2.60
C SER A 150 -1.59 7.88 -3.96
N ALA A 151 -0.28 7.70 -4.17
CA ALA A 151 0.23 7.11 -5.41
C ALA A 151 -0.33 5.69 -5.65
N ILE A 152 -0.49 4.88 -4.59
CA ILE A 152 -1.14 3.57 -4.69
C ILE A 152 -2.61 3.71 -5.10
N GLY A 153 -3.35 4.64 -4.47
CA GLY A 153 -4.75 4.92 -4.82
C GLY A 153 -4.90 5.34 -6.27
N LEU A 154 -4.09 6.30 -6.70
CA LEU A 154 -4.06 6.79 -8.07
C LEU A 154 -3.70 5.66 -9.05
N ALA A 155 -2.66 4.86 -8.78
CA ALA A 155 -2.24 3.76 -9.64
C ALA A 155 -3.35 2.71 -9.84
N MET A 156 -4.13 2.40 -8.79
CA MET A 156 -5.30 1.51 -8.91
C MET A 156 -6.38 2.07 -9.84
N GLY A 157 -6.56 3.38 -9.88
CA GLY A 157 -7.48 4.03 -10.81
C GLY A 157 -6.94 4.13 -12.25
N LEU A 158 -5.63 4.25 -12.40
CA LEU A 158 -4.99 4.38 -13.70
C LEU A 158 -4.80 3.04 -14.42
N LYS A 159 -4.55 1.94 -13.69
CA LYS A 159 -4.24 0.64 -14.30
C LYS A 159 -5.30 0.15 -15.27
N PRO A 160 -6.62 0.20 -14.97
CA PRO A 160 -7.66 -0.17 -15.93
C PRO A 160 -7.67 0.69 -17.21
N LEU A 161 -7.13 1.91 -17.14
CA LEU A 161 -7.06 2.84 -18.27
C LEU A 161 -5.78 2.69 -19.10
N GLN A 162 -4.77 1.97 -18.62
CA GLN A 162 -3.48 1.80 -19.28
C GLN A 162 -3.61 1.30 -20.74
N PRO A 163 -4.53 0.36 -21.09
CA PRO A 163 -4.69 -0.09 -22.48
C PRO A 163 -5.15 0.98 -23.47
N PHE A 164 -5.72 2.09 -22.97
CA PHE A 164 -6.14 3.21 -23.83
C PHE A 164 -5.03 4.24 -24.09
N GLY A 165 -3.83 4.03 -23.53
CA GLY A 165 -2.70 4.96 -23.61
C GLY A 165 -2.90 6.20 -22.72
N ILE A 166 -2.17 6.29 -21.61
CA ILE A 166 -2.23 7.44 -20.69
C ILE A 166 -1.16 8.43 -21.10
N ARG A 167 -1.56 9.66 -21.44
CA ARG A 167 -0.65 10.75 -21.81
C ARG A 167 -0.34 11.65 -20.63
N SER A 168 -1.36 12.10 -19.90
CA SER A 168 -1.18 12.92 -18.72
C SER A 168 -2.29 12.69 -17.69
N VAL A 169 -1.95 12.99 -16.43
CA VAL A 169 -2.82 12.84 -15.27
C VAL A 169 -2.79 14.13 -14.44
N GLU A 170 -3.95 14.68 -14.16
CA GLU A 170 -4.16 15.76 -13.20
C GLU A 170 -4.89 15.19 -11.98
N VAL A 171 -4.33 15.33 -10.78
CA VAL A 171 -4.94 14.82 -9.57
C VAL A 171 -4.95 15.86 -8.45
N THR A 172 -6.10 15.99 -7.81
CA THR A 172 -6.22 16.71 -6.53
C THR A 172 -6.60 15.70 -5.46
N THR A 173 -5.79 15.60 -4.40
CA THR A 173 -6.03 14.68 -3.30
C THR A 173 -6.70 15.37 -2.12
N LEU A 174 -7.61 14.65 -1.45
CA LEU A 174 -8.20 15.00 -0.16
C LEU A 174 -7.76 13.92 0.83
N GLN A 175 -6.60 14.15 1.47
CA GLN A 175 -5.95 13.13 2.29
C GLN A 175 -6.42 13.14 3.73
N ALA A 176 -6.70 11.95 4.25
CA ALA A 176 -7.14 11.72 5.62
C ALA A 176 -6.04 12.00 6.66
N LEU A 177 -6.46 12.34 7.88
CA LEU A 177 -5.58 12.69 9.02
C LEU A 177 -4.63 11.55 9.40
N SER A 178 -5.08 10.29 9.31
CA SER A 178 -4.26 9.12 9.63
C SER A 178 -3.01 8.99 8.74
N GLY A 179 -2.99 9.62 7.57
CA GLY A 179 -1.81 9.68 6.70
C GLY A 179 -0.63 10.45 7.29
N ALA A 180 -0.87 11.32 8.28
CA ALA A 180 0.18 12.01 9.01
C ALA A 180 0.82 11.15 10.13
N GLY A 181 0.35 9.90 10.33
CA GLY A 181 0.75 9.08 11.46
C GLY A 181 0.13 9.57 12.78
N TYR A 182 0.41 8.88 13.89
CA TYR A 182 -0.07 9.30 15.21
C TYR A 182 0.98 10.22 15.88
N PRO A 183 0.59 11.35 16.52
CA PRO A 183 -0.77 11.80 16.86
C PRO A 183 -1.53 12.53 15.74
N GLY A 184 -0.99 12.64 14.54
CA GLY A 184 -1.63 13.31 13.41
C GLY A 184 -1.39 14.82 13.39
N VAL A 185 -2.27 15.53 12.71
CA VAL A 185 -2.28 16.99 12.64
C VAL A 185 -2.93 17.55 13.92
N PRO A 186 -2.42 18.67 14.49
CA PRO A 186 -3.06 19.32 15.64
C PRO A 186 -4.54 19.58 15.39
N SER A 187 -5.38 19.37 16.40
CA SER A 187 -6.84 19.41 16.24
C SER A 187 -7.35 20.77 15.74
N LEU A 188 -6.76 21.88 16.17
CA LEU A 188 -7.14 23.21 15.73
C LEU A 188 -6.76 23.51 14.27
N ASP A 189 -5.70 22.85 13.76
CA ASP A 189 -5.30 22.98 12.37
C ASP A 189 -6.21 22.12 11.46
N ALA A 190 -6.78 21.05 11.99
CA ALA A 190 -7.57 20.08 11.25
C ALA A 190 -9.07 20.42 11.23
N LEU A 191 -9.65 20.85 12.36
CA LEU A 191 -11.09 21.05 12.50
C LEU A 191 -11.58 22.21 11.64
N SER A 192 -12.64 21.96 10.86
CA SER A 192 -13.26 22.95 9.97
C SER A 192 -12.28 23.60 8.99
N ASN A 193 -11.24 22.88 8.58
CA ASN A 193 -10.16 23.41 7.74
C ASN A 193 -9.78 22.43 6.62
N VAL A 194 -9.21 22.97 5.54
CA VAL A 194 -8.52 22.25 4.47
C VAL A 194 -7.10 22.83 4.39
N ILE A 195 -6.09 21.99 4.58
CA ILE A 195 -4.69 22.40 4.47
C ILE A 195 -4.24 22.10 3.03
N PRO A 196 -3.93 23.11 2.20
CA PRO A 196 -3.64 22.93 0.77
C PRO A 196 -2.18 22.55 0.50
N TYR A 197 -1.51 21.88 1.43
CA TYR A 197 -0.14 21.45 1.32
C TYR A 197 0.17 20.28 2.26
N ILE A 198 0.89 19.29 1.76
CA ILE A 198 1.46 18.19 2.54
C ILE A 198 2.90 18.02 2.05
N ASP A 199 3.87 18.09 2.97
CA ASP A 199 5.29 18.09 2.66
C ASP A 199 5.70 16.90 1.79
N ALA A 200 6.34 17.18 0.65
CA ALA A 200 6.84 16.24 -0.35
C ALA A 200 5.78 15.26 -0.93
N GLU A 201 4.47 15.51 -0.76
CA GLU A 201 3.46 14.57 -1.28
C GLU A 201 3.24 14.72 -2.79
N GLU A 202 3.32 15.92 -3.32
CA GLU A 202 3.16 16.18 -4.77
C GLU A 202 4.33 15.57 -5.56
N GLU A 203 5.55 15.73 -5.06
CA GLU A 203 6.75 15.13 -5.64
C GLU A 203 6.67 13.60 -5.65
N LYS A 204 6.19 12.98 -4.57
CA LYS A 204 6.01 11.52 -4.53
C LYS A 204 5.05 11.02 -5.59
N LEU A 205 3.92 11.69 -5.81
CA LEU A 205 2.97 11.28 -6.85
C LEU A 205 3.60 11.41 -8.24
N THR A 206 4.29 12.51 -8.51
CA THR A 206 4.90 12.78 -9.83
C THR A 206 6.06 11.85 -10.16
N GLU A 207 6.77 11.35 -9.16
CA GLU A 207 7.92 10.46 -9.34
C GLU A 207 7.55 8.97 -9.26
N GLU A 208 6.69 8.59 -8.31
CA GLU A 208 6.36 7.18 -8.06
C GLU A 208 5.45 6.59 -9.14
N ILE A 209 4.47 7.36 -9.67
CA ILE A 209 3.54 6.88 -10.70
C ILE A 209 4.28 6.47 -11.99
N PRO A 210 5.16 7.28 -12.58
CA PRO A 210 5.94 6.84 -13.75
C PRO A 210 6.78 5.58 -13.49
N LYS A 211 7.33 5.42 -12.28
CA LYS A 211 8.07 4.21 -11.91
C LYS A 211 7.16 2.98 -11.80
N MET A 212 5.98 3.12 -11.19
CA MET A 212 5.01 2.01 -11.07
C MET A 212 4.52 1.53 -12.43
N PHE A 213 4.36 2.44 -13.39
CA PHE A 213 3.95 2.12 -14.78
C PHE A 213 5.12 1.86 -15.71
N GLY A 214 6.33 1.84 -15.19
CA GLY A 214 7.56 1.59 -15.94
C GLY A 214 7.71 0.15 -16.39
N SER A 215 8.74 -0.10 -17.17
CA SER A 215 9.11 -1.42 -17.66
C SER A 215 10.44 -1.86 -17.08
N ILE A 216 10.61 -3.17 -16.87
CA ILE A 216 11.89 -3.75 -16.43
C ILE A 216 12.91 -3.64 -17.56
N ASP A 217 14.09 -3.13 -17.23
CA ASP A 217 15.25 -3.05 -18.12
C ASP A 217 16.47 -3.65 -17.40
N GLY A 218 16.73 -4.92 -17.64
CA GLY A 218 17.74 -5.69 -16.93
C GLY A 218 17.39 -5.82 -15.42
N ARG A 219 18.17 -5.15 -14.56
CA ARG A 219 17.98 -5.11 -13.10
C ARG A 219 17.46 -3.76 -12.60
N THR A 220 16.93 -2.96 -13.49
CA THR A 220 16.41 -1.62 -13.19
C THR A 220 15.01 -1.42 -13.77
N ILE A 221 14.33 -0.36 -13.35
CA ILE A 221 13.03 0.03 -13.89
C ILE A 221 13.22 1.31 -14.68
N ARG A 222 12.83 1.28 -15.97
CA ARG A 222 12.71 2.46 -16.81
C ARG A 222 11.32 3.03 -16.64
N ASN A 223 11.23 4.26 -16.15
CA ASN A 223 9.96 4.94 -15.92
C ASN A 223 9.12 5.06 -17.21
N ALA A 224 7.79 4.97 -17.05
CA ALA A 224 6.86 5.27 -18.13
C ALA A 224 6.91 6.76 -18.49
N SER A 225 6.65 7.04 -19.77
CA SER A 225 6.53 8.42 -20.26
C SER A 225 5.10 8.88 -20.08
N MET A 226 4.79 9.51 -18.95
CA MET A 226 3.51 10.16 -18.67
C MET A 226 3.73 11.39 -17.79
N ASP A 227 2.96 12.43 -18.01
CA ASP A 227 2.98 13.63 -17.18
C ASP A 227 1.98 13.47 -16.04
N VAL A 228 2.44 13.67 -14.80
CA VAL A 228 1.60 13.62 -13.60
C VAL A 228 1.71 14.94 -12.88
N ASN A 229 0.59 15.64 -12.70
CA ASN A 229 0.50 16.87 -11.94
C ASN A 229 -0.42 16.65 -10.73
N ALA A 230 0.06 16.96 -9.55
CA ALA A 230 -0.65 16.73 -8.31
C ALA A 230 -0.83 18.01 -7.50
N THR A 231 -1.97 18.12 -6.81
CA THR A 231 -2.21 19.06 -5.74
C THR A 231 -2.66 18.28 -4.52
N CYS A 232 -1.88 18.34 -3.43
CA CYS A 232 -2.14 17.53 -2.25
C CYS A 232 -2.70 18.33 -1.10
N THR A 233 -3.89 17.95 -0.62
CA THR A 233 -4.56 18.63 0.50
C THR A 233 -4.84 17.68 1.66
N ARG A 234 -4.83 18.21 2.89
CA ARG A 234 -5.27 17.49 4.09
C ARG A 234 -6.66 17.95 4.48
N VAL A 235 -7.55 16.98 4.71
CA VAL A 235 -8.95 17.22 5.09
C VAL A 235 -9.28 16.55 6.43
N PRO A 236 -10.31 17.02 7.18
CA PRO A 236 -10.69 16.49 8.49
C PRO A 236 -11.46 15.15 8.37
N VAL A 237 -10.89 14.20 7.62
CA VAL A 237 -11.35 12.82 7.47
C VAL A 237 -10.37 11.92 8.22
N ARG A 238 -10.85 10.96 9.00
CA ARG A 238 -9.96 10.10 9.79
C ARG A 238 -9.14 9.15 8.90
N ASP A 239 -9.81 8.34 8.08
CA ASP A 239 -9.25 7.35 7.19
C ASP A 239 -9.87 7.46 5.79
N GLY A 240 -9.09 7.14 4.77
CA GLY A 240 -9.50 7.14 3.36
C GLY A 240 -9.03 8.38 2.61
N HIS A 241 -8.11 8.18 1.66
CA HIS A 241 -7.71 9.22 0.71
C HIS A 241 -8.69 9.23 -0.45
N THR A 242 -9.28 10.40 -0.70
CA THR A 242 -10.14 10.65 -1.86
C THR A 242 -9.35 11.48 -2.86
N GLU A 243 -9.44 11.12 -4.13
CA GLU A 243 -8.71 11.81 -5.20
C GLU A 243 -9.66 12.14 -6.35
N SER A 244 -9.63 13.40 -6.78
CA SER A 244 -10.29 13.86 -8.00
C SER A 244 -9.30 13.80 -9.15
N VAL A 245 -9.57 12.94 -10.13
CA VAL A 245 -8.61 12.59 -11.18
C VAL A 245 -9.16 12.97 -12.56
N THR A 246 -8.31 13.58 -13.37
CA THR A 246 -8.51 13.75 -14.81
C THR A 246 -7.37 13.09 -15.56
N VAL A 247 -7.68 12.15 -16.45
CA VAL A 247 -6.71 11.44 -17.28
C VAL A 247 -6.92 11.86 -18.73
N ILE A 248 -5.86 12.26 -19.40
CA ILE A 248 -5.86 12.50 -20.84
C ILE A 248 -5.27 11.27 -21.51
N LEU A 249 -6.08 10.61 -22.33
CA LEU A 249 -5.69 9.45 -23.10
C LEU A 249 -5.11 9.85 -24.47
N GLU A 250 -4.45 8.92 -25.13
CA GLU A 250 -3.91 9.16 -26.49
C GLU A 250 -5.02 9.37 -27.52
N SER A 251 -6.15 8.70 -27.37
CA SER A 251 -7.29 8.76 -28.29
C SER A 251 -8.61 8.90 -27.55
N SER A 252 -9.65 9.34 -28.26
CA SER A 252 -11.02 9.40 -27.74
C SER A 252 -11.52 7.99 -27.40
N VAL A 253 -12.27 7.88 -26.31
CA VAL A 253 -12.80 6.62 -25.79
C VAL A 253 -14.27 6.79 -25.42
N ASP A 254 -15.01 5.70 -25.49
CA ASP A 254 -16.40 5.64 -25.04
C ASP A 254 -16.50 5.43 -23.52
N GLU A 255 -17.49 6.06 -22.87
CA GLU A 255 -17.71 5.96 -21.43
C GLU A 255 -18.03 4.53 -20.99
N ASP A 256 -18.79 3.78 -21.79
CA ASP A 256 -19.11 2.38 -21.49
C ASP A 256 -17.86 1.49 -21.55
N ALA A 257 -16.95 1.75 -22.48
CA ALA A 257 -15.67 1.05 -22.58
C ALA A 257 -14.80 1.30 -21.34
N VAL A 258 -14.74 2.54 -20.87
CA VAL A 258 -14.03 2.91 -19.63
C VAL A 258 -14.69 2.28 -18.40
N ALA A 259 -16.02 2.32 -18.32
CA ALA A 259 -16.77 1.70 -17.24
C ALA A 259 -16.55 0.17 -17.18
N ALA A 260 -16.52 -0.49 -18.35
CA ALA A 260 -16.21 -1.91 -18.47
C ALA A 260 -14.77 -2.22 -18.03
N ALA A 261 -13.81 -1.35 -18.39
CA ALA A 261 -12.42 -1.51 -17.95
C ALA A 261 -12.29 -1.49 -16.42
N PHE A 262 -12.96 -0.57 -15.71
CA PHE A 262 -13.00 -0.58 -14.24
C PHE A 262 -13.69 -1.81 -13.67
N THR A 263 -14.86 -2.16 -14.18
CA THR A 263 -15.69 -3.24 -13.62
C THR A 263 -15.05 -4.61 -13.79
N ASN A 264 -14.41 -4.84 -14.94
CA ASN A 264 -13.80 -6.14 -15.30
C ASN A 264 -12.34 -6.25 -14.86
N PHE A 265 -11.75 -5.20 -14.31
CA PHE A 265 -10.35 -5.22 -13.91
C PHE A 265 -10.07 -6.32 -12.89
N ARG A 266 -9.16 -7.20 -13.24
CA ARG A 266 -8.57 -8.24 -12.39
C ARG A 266 -7.10 -8.36 -12.72
N SER A 267 -6.33 -8.93 -11.80
CA SER A 267 -4.88 -9.10 -11.95
C SER A 267 -4.42 -10.35 -11.20
N LEU A 268 -3.12 -10.61 -11.20
CA LEU A 268 -2.52 -11.80 -10.61
C LEU A 268 -2.98 -12.11 -9.16
N PRO A 269 -3.14 -11.12 -8.24
CA PRO A 269 -3.64 -11.41 -6.90
C PRO A 269 -5.01 -12.09 -6.89
N GLN A 270 -5.93 -11.68 -7.79
CA GLN A 270 -7.26 -12.27 -7.92
C GLN A 270 -7.20 -13.65 -8.58
N GLU A 271 -6.35 -13.84 -9.57
CA GLU A 271 -6.12 -15.14 -10.24
C GLU A 271 -5.62 -16.20 -9.25
N PHE A 272 -4.71 -15.80 -8.35
CA PHE A 272 -4.19 -16.67 -7.29
C PHE A 272 -5.14 -16.79 -6.09
N SER A 273 -6.23 -16.05 -6.05
CA SER A 273 -7.14 -15.98 -4.90
C SER A 273 -6.38 -15.74 -3.59
N LEU A 274 -5.48 -14.76 -3.60
CA LEU A 274 -4.62 -14.49 -2.44
C LEU A 274 -5.43 -14.01 -1.24
N PRO A 275 -5.05 -14.37 0.00
CA PRO A 275 -5.83 -14.08 1.21
C PRO A 275 -6.17 -12.61 1.43
N THR A 276 -5.24 -11.69 1.08
CA THR A 276 -5.41 -10.25 1.24
C THR A 276 -5.94 -9.56 -0.02
N ALA A 277 -6.07 -10.30 -1.14
CA ALA A 277 -6.61 -9.77 -2.39
C ALA A 277 -8.13 -9.63 -2.33
N PRO A 278 -8.69 -8.43 -2.67
CA PRO A 278 -10.13 -8.30 -2.84
C PRO A 278 -10.58 -8.98 -4.13
N GLU A 279 -11.74 -9.66 -4.11
CA GLU A 279 -12.33 -10.29 -5.32
C GLU A 279 -12.56 -9.27 -6.44
N VAL A 280 -12.91 -8.05 -6.06
CA VAL A 280 -13.11 -6.90 -6.96
C VAL A 280 -12.15 -5.80 -6.55
N PRO A 281 -10.98 -5.67 -7.20
CA PRO A 281 -9.94 -4.70 -6.80
C PRO A 281 -10.34 -3.25 -7.04
N VAL A 282 -11.20 -2.99 -8.03
CA VAL A 282 -11.76 -1.65 -8.33
C VAL A 282 -13.27 -1.76 -8.42
N ILE A 283 -13.99 -1.10 -7.52
CA ILE A 283 -15.46 -1.07 -7.45
C ILE A 283 -15.96 0.22 -8.08
N LEU A 284 -16.70 0.11 -9.20
CA LEU A 284 -17.33 1.27 -9.84
C LEU A 284 -18.71 1.55 -9.24
N ARG A 285 -18.88 2.73 -8.64
CA ARG A 285 -20.15 3.24 -8.11
C ARG A 285 -20.85 4.12 -9.14
N ARG A 286 -22.15 3.93 -9.29
CA ARG A 286 -23.00 4.70 -10.20
C ARG A 286 -23.75 5.84 -9.52
N GLU A 287 -23.83 5.81 -8.20
CA GLU A 287 -24.50 6.83 -7.38
C GLU A 287 -23.77 8.16 -7.46
N ASN A 288 -24.51 9.24 -7.61
CA ASN A 288 -23.95 10.59 -7.82
C ASN A 288 -23.13 11.13 -6.65
N ASN A 289 -23.31 10.61 -5.45
CA ASN A 289 -22.64 11.05 -4.23
C ASN A 289 -21.60 10.05 -3.69
N ARG A 290 -21.12 9.12 -4.52
CA ARG A 290 -20.12 8.12 -4.17
C ARG A 290 -18.85 8.26 -5.04
N PRO A 291 -17.66 7.89 -4.51
CA PRO A 291 -17.39 7.30 -3.20
C PRO A 291 -17.38 8.32 -2.06
N GLN A 292 -17.57 7.84 -0.83
CA GLN A 292 -17.46 8.62 0.42
C GLN A 292 -16.61 7.85 1.44
N PRO A 293 -15.64 8.49 2.13
CA PRO A 293 -14.82 7.82 3.15
C PRO A 293 -15.66 7.09 4.21
N LEU A 294 -16.73 7.70 4.69
CA LEU A 294 -17.60 7.13 5.72
C LEU A 294 -18.23 5.78 5.28
N LEU A 295 -18.52 5.62 4.00
CA LEU A 295 -19.29 4.50 3.45
C LEU A 295 -18.41 3.47 2.70
N ASP A 296 -17.29 3.92 2.12
CA ASP A 296 -16.54 3.13 1.15
C ASP A 296 -15.11 2.80 1.56
N VAL A 297 -14.57 3.44 2.61
CA VAL A 297 -13.16 3.26 2.99
C VAL A 297 -12.78 1.80 3.28
N ASN A 298 -13.75 1.03 3.77
CA ASN A 298 -13.57 -0.37 4.13
C ASN A 298 -14.02 -1.36 3.02
N ALA A 299 -14.11 -0.91 1.78
CA ALA A 299 -14.49 -1.76 0.65
C ALA A 299 -13.49 -2.90 0.43
N GLY A 300 -13.99 -4.07 0.02
CA GLY A 300 -13.21 -5.27 -0.25
C GLY A 300 -13.78 -6.51 0.43
N GLU A 301 -13.99 -7.56 -0.36
CA GLU A 301 -14.38 -8.90 0.09
C GLU A 301 -13.34 -9.91 -0.42
N PRO A 302 -13.09 -10.98 0.31
CA PRO A 302 -13.67 -11.40 1.59
C PRO A 302 -13.23 -10.52 2.77
N SER A 303 -13.72 -10.79 3.98
CA SER A 303 -13.49 -9.94 5.17
C SER A 303 -12.02 -9.64 5.48
N ARG A 304 -11.09 -10.53 5.10
CA ARG A 304 -9.64 -10.32 5.20
C ARG A 304 -9.14 -9.22 4.25
N ALA A 305 -9.78 -9.04 3.10
CA ALA A 305 -9.47 -8.01 2.11
C ALA A 305 -10.21 -6.69 2.37
N ARG A 306 -10.84 -6.51 3.54
CA ARG A 306 -11.53 -5.28 3.92
C ARG A 306 -10.55 -4.09 3.90
N GLY A 307 -10.92 -3.02 3.17
CA GLY A 307 -10.09 -1.85 2.94
C GLY A 307 -9.04 -2.02 1.84
N MET A 308 -9.06 -3.14 1.11
CA MET A 308 -8.12 -3.42 0.01
C MET A 308 -8.67 -3.04 -1.37
N ALA A 309 -9.97 -2.91 -1.55
CA ALA A 309 -10.54 -2.44 -2.82
C ALA A 309 -10.47 -0.92 -2.93
N ALA A 310 -10.19 -0.43 -4.14
CA ALA A 310 -10.38 0.96 -4.51
C ALA A 310 -11.84 1.17 -4.94
N THR A 311 -12.46 2.28 -4.56
CA THR A 311 -13.81 2.63 -5.00
C THR A 311 -13.76 3.83 -5.93
N VAL A 312 -14.21 3.64 -7.17
CA VAL A 312 -14.31 4.66 -8.22
C VAL A 312 -15.76 5.10 -8.37
N GLY A 313 -15.98 6.38 -8.57
CA GLY A 313 -17.30 6.92 -8.92
C GLY A 313 -17.18 8.23 -9.67
N ARG A 314 -18.31 8.86 -9.97
CA ARG A 314 -18.34 10.13 -10.72
C ARG A 314 -17.65 10.04 -12.08
N LEU A 315 -17.66 8.87 -12.71
CA LEU A 315 -17.07 8.66 -14.03
C LEU A 315 -17.76 9.55 -15.05
N ARG A 316 -16.97 10.23 -15.86
CA ARG A 316 -17.38 11.08 -16.97
C ARG A 316 -16.31 11.04 -18.05
N VAL A 317 -16.72 10.87 -19.30
CA VAL A 317 -15.83 10.85 -20.45
C VAL A 317 -16.22 11.96 -21.42
N LYS A 318 -15.24 12.69 -21.92
CA LYS A 318 -15.44 13.68 -22.98
C LYS A 318 -14.25 13.65 -23.94
N GLY A 319 -14.44 13.09 -25.12
CA GLY A 319 -13.36 12.87 -26.07
C GLY A 319 -12.32 11.92 -25.49
N ASN A 320 -11.09 12.38 -25.34
CA ASN A 320 -9.98 11.63 -24.74
C ASN A 320 -9.76 11.95 -23.24
N ALA A 321 -10.61 12.77 -22.64
CA ALA A 321 -10.54 13.11 -21.22
C ALA A 321 -11.47 12.22 -20.40
N VAL A 322 -10.89 11.45 -19.48
CA VAL A 322 -11.60 10.61 -18.50
C VAL A 322 -11.48 11.26 -17.13
N ARG A 323 -12.62 11.48 -16.45
CA ARG A 323 -12.69 12.08 -15.11
C ARG A 323 -13.40 11.15 -14.16
N PHE A 324 -12.86 10.98 -12.98
CA PHE A 324 -13.47 10.18 -11.91
C PHE A 324 -13.00 10.64 -10.54
N VAL A 325 -13.68 10.14 -9.52
CA VAL A 325 -13.25 10.25 -8.12
C VAL A 325 -12.90 8.86 -7.64
N ILE A 326 -11.74 8.68 -7.01
CA ILE A 326 -11.31 7.42 -6.41
C ILE A 326 -11.09 7.58 -4.92
N LEU A 327 -11.38 6.54 -4.17
CA LEU A 327 -11.16 6.43 -2.73
C LEU A 327 -10.45 5.12 -2.41
N THR A 328 -9.41 5.21 -1.59
CA THR A 328 -8.68 4.04 -1.05
C THR A 328 -8.42 4.20 0.44
N HIS A 329 -8.32 3.09 1.15
CA HIS A 329 -7.92 3.09 2.57
C HIS A 329 -6.41 3.29 2.70
N ASN A 330 -5.98 4.46 3.12
CA ASN A 330 -4.59 4.89 3.13
C ASN A 330 -3.65 4.07 4.04
N THR A 331 -4.13 3.51 5.15
CA THR A 331 -3.31 2.70 6.08
C THR A 331 -3.44 1.19 5.85
N ILE A 332 -4.41 0.74 5.03
CA ILE A 332 -4.58 -0.65 4.62
C ILE A 332 -4.10 -0.80 3.17
N ARG A 333 -4.93 -0.47 2.17
CA ARG A 333 -4.53 -0.58 0.76
C ARG A 333 -3.27 0.23 0.46
N GLY A 334 -3.24 1.48 0.91
CA GLY A 334 -2.14 2.43 0.72
C GLY A 334 -0.92 2.18 1.59
N ALA A 335 -0.91 1.13 2.44
CA ALA A 335 0.22 0.83 3.31
C ALA A 335 0.33 -0.67 3.61
N ALA A 336 0.00 -1.11 4.83
CA ALA A 336 0.28 -2.47 5.32
C ALA A 336 -0.31 -3.56 4.42
N GLY A 337 -1.54 -3.40 3.93
CA GLY A 337 -2.20 -4.40 3.08
C GLY A 337 -1.51 -4.59 1.73
N GLY A 338 -1.04 -3.50 1.10
CA GLY A 338 -0.25 -3.57 -0.13
C GLY A 338 1.04 -4.38 0.07
N SER A 339 1.76 -4.13 1.17
CA SER A 339 2.99 -4.87 1.49
C SER A 339 2.73 -6.35 1.83
N VAL A 340 1.65 -6.67 2.56
CA VAL A 340 1.27 -8.07 2.84
C VAL A 340 0.94 -8.78 1.53
N LEU A 341 0.17 -8.16 0.65
CA LEU A 341 -0.20 -8.73 -0.64
C LEU A 341 1.03 -8.92 -1.56
N ASN A 342 2.00 -8.02 -1.54
CA ASN A 342 3.30 -8.21 -2.22
C ASN A 342 4.03 -9.45 -1.69
N ALA A 343 4.06 -9.66 -0.38
CA ALA A 343 4.69 -10.82 0.24
C ALA A 343 3.97 -12.13 -0.11
N GLU A 344 2.63 -12.12 -0.17
CA GLU A 344 1.82 -13.26 -0.61
C GLU A 344 2.16 -13.67 -2.06
N ILE A 345 2.32 -12.69 -2.98
CA ILE A 345 2.71 -12.95 -4.37
C ILE A 345 4.12 -13.57 -4.41
N VAL A 346 5.08 -12.96 -3.72
CA VAL A 346 6.47 -13.48 -3.71
C VAL A 346 6.50 -14.90 -3.19
N HIS A 347 5.74 -15.22 -2.13
CA HIS A 347 5.59 -16.58 -1.64
C HIS A 347 5.01 -17.53 -2.70
N LYS A 348 3.93 -17.16 -3.37
CA LYS A 348 3.30 -17.98 -4.42
C LYS A 348 4.21 -18.22 -5.63
N LEU A 349 5.10 -17.28 -5.92
CA LEU A 349 6.08 -17.39 -7.00
C LEU A 349 7.38 -18.10 -6.57
N GLY A 350 7.45 -18.61 -5.34
CA GLY A 350 8.62 -19.36 -4.82
C GLY A 350 9.81 -18.50 -4.43
N GLY A 351 9.58 -17.23 -4.13
CA GLY A 351 10.59 -16.30 -3.65
C GLY A 351 10.82 -16.35 -2.11
N VAL A 352 9.95 -17.07 -1.38
CA VAL A 352 10.02 -17.32 0.06
C VAL A 352 9.61 -18.74 0.36
#